data_95b130ab3f57a031257f24e8bea3b74a
#
_entry.id   95b130ab3f57a031257f24e8bea3b74a
#
_cell.length_a   1.000
_cell.length_b   1.000
_cell.length_c   1.000
_cell.angle_alpha   90.00
_cell.angle_beta   90.00
_cell.angle_gamma   90.00
#
_symmetry.space_group_name_H-M   'P 1'
#
loop_
_entity.id
_entity.type
_entity.pdbx_description
1 polymer ?
#
loop_
_entity_poly.entity_id
_entity_poly.type
_entity_poly.pdbx_seq_one_letter_code
_entity_poly.pdbx_strand_id
1 'polypeptide(L)'
;MWSEGQLRRSQVKEADEVKLLAFPLGTNWRAWRAHAIQTVISAAGRQDDAAFPWIHKCATDEPSSLHTPGEGWIALDRKISAGFTRICHGEIGREITQMSTTMYNDGQIVRGRALLALVFRYFASGNSGQVLYDLNHLQGLRMVGDNIEGLHNTWN
;
A
#
# COMPACT_ATOMS: atom_id res chain seq x y z
N MET A 1 -34.57 -5.07 -19.07
CA MET A 1 -33.91 -3.91 -18.46
C MET A 1 -33.83 -4.06 -16.95
N TRP A 2 -32.72 -3.67 -16.40
CA TRP A 2 -32.49 -3.78 -14.95
C TRP A 2 -33.21 -2.68 -14.22
N SER A 3 -33.78 -3.00 -13.06
CA SER A 3 -34.32 -2.00 -12.16
C SER A 3 -33.16 -1.19 -11.55
N GLU A 4 -33.48 -0.04 -11.01
CA GLU A 4 -32.47 0.80 -10.35
C GLU A 4 -31.78 0.05 -9.21
N GLY A 5 -32.53 -0.72 -8.43
CA GLY A 5 -31.94 -1.55 -7.38
C GLY A 5 -31.02 -2.63 -7.91
N GLN A 6 -31.33 -3.22 -9.06
CA GLN A 6 -30.46 -4.21 -9.69
C GLN A 6 -29.17 -3.57 -10.20
N LEU A 7 -29.25 -2.37 -10.78
CA LEU A 7 -28.07 -1.64 -11.22
C LEU A 7 -27.16 -1.33 -10.04
N ARG A 8 -27.72 -0.92 -8.91
CA ARG A 8 -26.92 -0.66 -7.71
C ARG A 8 -26.21 -1.90 -7.23
N ARG A 9 -26.87 -3.06 -7.28
CA ARG A 9 -26.27 -4.33 -6.85
C ARG A 9 -25.14 -4.76 -7.78
N SER A 10 -25.21 -4.39 -9.05
CA SER A 10 -24.17 -4.73 -10.01
C SER A 10 -23.01 -3.74 -10.03
N GLN A 11 -23.15 -2.59 -9.33
CA GLN A 11 -22.08 -1.62 -9.23
C GLN A 11 -21.02 -2.07 -8.23
N VAL A 12 -19.89 -1.36 -8.25
CA VAL A 12 -18.79 -1.62 -7.32
C VAL A 12 -19.30 -1.51 -5.89
N LYS A 13 -19.13 -2.56 -5.13
CA LYS A 13 -19.42 -2.56 -3.70
C LYS A 13 -18.16 -2.96 -2.97
N GLU A 14 -17.38 -1.96 -2.62
CA GLU A 14 -16.12 -2.16 -1.94
C GLU A 14 -16.34 -2.67 -0.51
N ALA A 15 -15.51 -3.60 -0.07
CA ALA A 15 -15.56 -4.11 1.30
C ALA A 15 -15.25 -2.98 2.30
N ASP A 16 -15.77 -3.11 3.49
CA ASP A 16 -15.52 -2.11 4.55
C ASP A 16 -14.05 -2.11 4.97
N GLU A 17 -13.39 -3.24 4.89
CA GLU A 17 -11.98 -3.36 5.25
C GLU A 17 -11.29 -4.43 4.42
N VAL A 18 -9.95 -4.36 4.37
CA VAL A 18 -9.12 -5.38 3.74
C VAL A 18 -8.52 -6.22 4.84
N LYS A 19 -8.87 -7.52 4.86
CA LYS A 19 -8.41 -8.46 5.90
C LYS A 19 -7.26 -9.29 5.37
N LEU A 20 -6.04 -8.84 5.63
CA LEU A 20 -4.85 -9.57 5.24
C LEU A 20 -4.58 -10.69 6.25
N LEU A 21 -3.94 -11.77 5.77
CA LEU A 21 -3.47 -12.84 6.64
C LEU A 21 -2.35 -12.34 7.54
N ALA A 22 -2.03 -13.13 8.57
CA ALA A 22 -0.93 -12.81 9.47
C ALA A 22 0.33 -12.49 8.69
N PHE A 23 1.15 -11.59 9.24
CA PHE A 23 2.37 -11.10 8.59
C PHE A 23 3.22 -12.29 8.11
N PRO A 24 3.76 -12.23 6.89
CA PRO A 24 4.44 -13.39 6.30
C PRO A 24 5.78 -13.69 6.96
N LEU A 25 6.22 -14.93 6.77
CA LEU A 25 7.56 -15.38 7.12
C LEU A 25 8.35 -15.59 5.83
N GLY A 26 9.68 -15.72 5.96
CA GLY A 26 10.53 -15.95 4.81
C GLY A 26 10.19 -17.20 4.02
N THR A 27 9.54 -18.17 4.68
CA THR A 27 9.20 -19.45 4.04
C THR A 27 7.86 -19.44 3.32
N ASN A 28 6.97 -18.51 3.66
CA ASN A 28 5.62 -18.51 3.10
C ASN A 28 5.23 -17.19 2.39
N TRP A 29 6.18 -16.28 2.21
CA TRP A 29 5.85 -14.95 1.71
C TRP A 29 5.28 -14.95 0.29
N ARG A 30 5.69 -15.90 -0.55
CA ARG A 30 5.15 -15.96 -1.91
C ARG A 30 3.68 -16.32 -1.94
N ALA A 31 3.29 -17.29 -1.12
CA ALA A 31 1.89 -17.63 -0.97
C ALA A 31 1.11 -16.48 -0.33
N TRP A 32 1.70 -15.82 0.65
CA TRP A 32 1.10 -14.67 1.30
C TRP A 32 0.87 -13.52 0.30
N ARG A 33 1.85 -13.29 -0.57
CA ARG A 33 1.73 -12.26 -1.61
C ARG A 33 0.54 -12.53 -2.53
N ALA A 34 0.44 -13.77 -3.01
CA ALA A 34 -0.67 -14.16 -3.89
C ALA A 34 -2.01 -13.98 -3.18
N HIS A 35 -2.08 -14.37 -1.91
CA HIS A 35 -3.29 -14.23 -1.11
C HIS A 35 -3.64 -12.76 -0.89
N ALA A 36 -2.65 -11.92 -0.63
CA ALA A 36 -2.87 -10.49 -0.44
C ALA A 36 -3.44 -9.84 -1.70
N ILE A 37 -2.88 -10.18 -2.85
CA ILE A 37 -3.36 -9.67 -4.13
C ILE A 37 -4.82 -10.11 -4.36
N GLN A 38 -5.12 -11.38 -4.13
CA GLN A 38 -6.46 -11.90 -4.28
C GLN A 38 -7.44 -11.23 -3.30
N THR A 39 -7.01 -11.03 -2.07
CA THR A 39 -7.83 -10.37 -1.05
C THR A 39 -8.20 -8.94 -1.47
N VAL A 40 -7.26 -8.22 -2.04
CA VAL A 40 -7.51 -6.84 -2.49
C VAL A 40 -8.46 -6.83 -3.68
N ILE A 41 -8.28 -7.74 -4.64
CA ILE A 41 -9.18 -7.83 -5.79
C ILE A 41 -10.61 -8.10 -5.32
N SER A 42 -10.76 -9.04 -4.39
CA SER A 42 -12.06 -9.38 -3.83
C SER A 42 -12.66 -8.21 -3.06
N ALA A 43 -11.85 -7.51 -2.27
CA ALA A 43 -12.32 -6.37 -1.48
C ALA A 43 -12.76 -5.20 -2.35
N ALA A 44 -12.18 -5.06 -3.55
CA ALA A 44 -12.56 -4.01 -4.48
C ALA A 44 -14.02 -4.13 -4.94
N GLY A 45 -14.57 -5.34 -4.94
CA GLY A 45 -15.98 -5.58 -5.23
C GLY A 45 -16.41 -5.21 -6.64
N ARG A 46 -15.46 -5.08 -7.57
CA ARG A 46 -15.75 -4.68 -8.93
C ARG A 46 -16.27 -5.85 -9.75
N GLN A 47 -17.10 -5.53 -10.74
CA GLN A 47 -17.60 -6.55 -11.68
C GLN A 47 -16.60 -6.86 -12.79
N ASP A 48 -15.53 -6.08 -12.88
CA ASP A 48 -14.44 -6.26 -13.84
C ASP A 48 -13.15 -6.65 -13.10
N ASP A 49 -12.09 -6.89 -13.85
CA ASP A 49 -10.81 -7.28 -13.30
C ASP A 49 -9.83 -6.10 -13.18
N ALA A 50 -10.32 -4.88 -13.18
CA ALA A 50 -9.47 -3.69 -13.14
C ALA A 50 -8.61 -3.59 -11.88
N ALA A 51 -9.05 -4.21 -10.77
CA ALA A 51 -8.28 -4.21 -9.54
C ALA A 51 -6.97 -4.99 -9.68
N PHE A 52 -6.93 -6.00 -10.55
CA PHE A 52 -5.74 -6.82 -10.71
C PHE A 52 -4.53 -6.03 -11.20
N PRO A 53 -4.57 -5.36 -12.37
CA PRO A 53 -3.41 -4.57 -12.78
C PRO A 53 -3.07 -3.46 -11.78
N TRP A 54 -4.07 -2.91 -11.12
CA TRP A 54 -3.84 -1.87 -10.12
C TRP A 54 -3.02 -2.38 -8.93
N ILE A 55 -3.40 -3.52 -8.37
CA ILE A 55 -2.70 -4.07 -7.21
C ILE A 55 -1.42 -4.83 -7.60
N HIS A 56 -1.37 -5.38 -8.80
CA HIS A 56 -0.20 -6.12 -9.28
C HIS A 56 1.04 -5.24 -9.35
N LYS A 57 0.88 -3.95 -9.48
CA LYS A 57 2.01 -3.01 -9.46
C LYS A 57 2.84 -3.12 -8.19
N CYS A 58 2.25 -3.57 -7.09
CA CYS A 58 3.01 -3.80 -5.85
C CYS A 58 4.11 -4.84 -6.02
N ALA A 59 3.93 -5.78 -6.95
CA ALA A 59 4.90 -6.83 -7.19
C ALA A 59 5.98 -6.43 -8.20
N THR A 60 5.75 -5.39 -8.97
CA THR A 60 6.65 -5.00 -10.07
C THR A 60 7.27 -3.63 -9.93
N ASP A 61 6.59 -2.69 -9.27
CA ASP A 61 7.00 -1.29 -9.22
C ASP A 61 7.69 -0.98 -7.89
N GLU A 62 8.50 0.07 -7.90
CA GLU A 62 9.13 0.55 -6.67
C GLU A 62 8.08 1.17 -5.76
N PRO A 63 8.23 1.02 -4.42
CA PRO A 63 7.26 1.59 -3.49
C PRO A 63 7.02 3.08 -3.70
N SER A 64 8.06 3.84 -3.99
CA SER A 64 7.95 5.29 -4.19
C SER A 64 7.08 5.68 -5.39
N SER A 65 6.96 4.81 -6.38
CA SER A 65 6.13 5.07 -7.56
C SER A 65 4.63 4.85 -7.30
N LEU A 66 4.29 4.32 -6.13
CA LEU A 66 2.91 3.95 -5.79
C LEU A 66 2.27 4.95 -4.82
N HIS A 67 2.79 6.15 -4.74
CA HIS A 67 2.28 7.17 -3.82
C HIS A 67 0.94 7.78 -4.27
N THR A 68 0.55 7.56 -5.51
CA THR A 68 -0.71 8.08 -6.07
C THR A 68 -1.59 6.91 -6.49
N PRO A 69 -2.64 6.58 -5.74
CA PRO A 69 -3.48 5.43 -6.07
C PRO A 69 -4.31 5.62 -7.34
N GLY A 70 -4.64 6.86 -7.69
CA GLY A 70 -5.49 7.13 -8.82
C GLY A 70 -6.95 7.32 -8.41
N GLU A 71 -7.69 8.00 -9.28
CA GLU A 71 -9.11 8.26 -9.03
C GLU A 71 -9.89 6.96 -8.96
N GLY A 72 -10.75 6.87 -7.95
CA GLY A 72 -11.56 5.68 -7.74
C GLY A 72 -10.89 4.61 -6.89
N TRP A 73 -9.61 4.75 -6.54
CA TRP A 73 -8.86 3.75 -5.79
C TRP A 73 -8.43 4.22 -4.41
N ILE A 74 -8.68 5.50 -4.08
CA ILE A 74 -8.17 6.09 -2.85
C ILE A 74 -8.69 5.36 -1.61
N ALA A 75 -10.00 5.09 -1.58
CA ALA A 75 -10.60 4.42 -0.42
C ALA A 75 -10.05 3.01 -0.23
N LEU A 76 -9.90 2.27 -1.32
CA LEU A 76 -9.35 0.91 -1.26
C LEU A 76 -7.91 0.94 -0.77
N ASP A 77 -7.11 1.87 -1.27
CA ASP A 77 -5.72 2.01 -0.84
C ASP A 77 -5.62 2.29 0.66
N ARG A 78 -6.48 3.14 1.20
CA ARG A 78 -6.52 3.41 2.64
C ARG A 78 -6.88 2.17 3.44
N LYS A 79 -7.79 1.36 2.93
CA LYS A 79 -8.20 0.12 3.60
C LYS A 79 -7.08 -0.91 3.59
N ILE A 80 -6.27 -0.94 2.53
CA ILE A 80 -5.07 -1.77 2.49
C ILE A 80 -4.08 -1.31 3.57
N SER A 81 -3.84 -0.02 3.66
CA SER A 81 -2.94 0.54 4.67
C SER A 81 -3.39 0.18 6.08
N ALA A 82 -4.68 0.34 6.38
CA ALA A 82 -5.22 0.02 7.69
C ALA A 82 -5.12 -1.47 7.98
N GLY A 83 -5.43 -2.31 7.01
CA GLY A 83 -5.34 -3.77 7.16
C GLY A 83 -3.91 -4.23 7.37
N PHE A 84 -2.96 -3.61 6.67
CA PHE A 84 -1.55 -3.91 6.84
C PHE A 84 -1.07 -3.55 8.24
N THR A 85 -1.48 -2.40 8.74
CA THR A 85 -1.08 -1.93 10.08
C THR A 85 -1.48 -2.93 11.16
N ARG A 86 -2.61 -3.60 11.00
CA ARG A 86 -3.10 -4.58 11.98
C ARG A 86 -2.21 -5.81 12.10
N ILE A 87 -1.55 -6.21 11.01
CA ILE A 87 -0.76 -7.44 11.00
C ILE A 87 0.73 -7.17 11.14
N CYS A 88 1.13 -5.91 11.10
CA CYS A 88 2.53 -5.52 11.09
C CYS A 88 3.21 -5.93 12.40
N HIS A 89 4.30 -6.71 12.29
CA HIS A 89 5.08 -7.09 13.46
C HIS A 89 6.49 -7.48 13.04
N GLY A 90 7.35 -7.74 14.04
CA GLY A 90 8.73 -8.10 13.80
C GLY A 90 9.58 -6.86 13.50
N GLU A 91 10.79 -7.09 13.07
CA GLU A 91 11.74 -6.01 12.82
C GLU A 91 11.29 -5.08 11.72
N ILE A 92 10.93 -5.66 10.56
CA ILE A 92 10.44 -4.84 9.45
C ILE A 92 9.10 -4.17 9.81
N GLY A 93 8.27 -4.84 10.59
CA GLY A 93 7.02 -4.25 11.05
C GLY A 93 7.25 -3.01 11.89
N ARG A 94 8.25 -3.05 12.77
CA ARG A 94 8.61 -1.87 13.57
C ARG A 94 9.11 -0.73 12.73
N GLU A 95 9.96 -1.03 11.74
CA GLU A 95 10.50 -0.02 10.84
C GLU A 95 9.38 0.66 10.05
N ILE A 96 8.46 -0.12 9.52
CA ILE A 96 7.32 0.42 8.77
C ILE A 96 6.41 1.26 9.67
N THR A 97 6.15 0.78 10.89
CA THR A 97 5.33 1.52 11.85
C THR A 97 5.97 2.85 12.19
N GLN A 98 7.28 2.86 12.41
CA GLN A 98 8.01 4.08 12.73
C GLN A 98 7.96 5.07 11.58
N MET A 99 8.20 4.61 10.35
CA MET A 99 8.07 5.45 9.16
C MET A 99 6.66 6.01 9.02
N SER A 100 5.65 5.16 9.20
CA SER A 100 4.25 5.58 9.08
C SER A 100 3.90 6.65 10.11
N THR A 101 4.35 6.46 11.35
CA THR A 101 4.12 7.43 12.42
C THR A 101 4.73 8.78 12.05
N THR A 102 5.96 8.77 11.57
CA THR A 102 6.65 9.99 11.16
C THR A 102 5.88 10.68 10.04
N MET A 103 5.46 9.94 9.02
CA MET A 103 4.72 10.51 7.90
C MET A 103 3.39 11.13 8.34
N TYR A 104 2.62 10.42 9.17
CA TYR A 104 1.35 10.96 9.64
C TYR A 104 1.54 12.20 10.52
N ASN A 105 2.58 12.21 11.35
CA ASN A 105 2.88 13.38 12.16
C ASN A 105 3.26 14.59 11.30
N ASP A 106 3.83 14.34 10.13
CA ASP A 106 4.19 15.39 9.17
C ASP A 106 3.04 15.75 8.23
N GLY A 107 1.85 15.19 8.45
CA GLY A 107 0.68 15.47 7.63
C GLY A 107 0.66 14.72 6.30
N GLN A 108 1.45 13.66 6.17
CA GLN A 108 1.53 12.85 4.96
C GLN A 108 0.80 11.53 5.15
N ILE A 109 0.10 11.09 4.11
CA ILE A 109 -0.64 9.83 4.16
C ILE A 109 0.24 8.68 3.65
N VAL A 110 0.12 7.53 4.29
CA VAL A 110 0.86 6.33 3.90
C VAL A 110 -0.02 5.49 2.99
N ARG A 111 0.48 5.16 1.81
CA ARG A 111 -0.29 4.43 0.80
C ARG A 111 -0.17 2.93 1.00
N GLY A 112 -1.32 2.25 0.90
CA GLY A 112 -1.38 0.81 1.12
C GLY A 112 -0.58 0.03 0.09
N ARG A 113 -0.64 0.41 -1.20
CA ARG A 113 0.14 -0.27 -2.23
C ARG A 113 1.64 -0.14 -1.98
N ALA A 114 2.08 1.03 -1.52
CA ALA A 114 3.49 1.25 -1.20
C ALA A 114 3.95 0.33 -0.07
N LEU A 115 3.11 0.14 0.95
CA LEU A 115 3.43 -0.75 2.06
C LEU A 115 3.55 -2.20 1.60
N LEU A 116 2.63 -2.67 0.75
CA LEU A 116 2.72 -4.02 0.21
C LEU A 116 3.98 -4.20 -0.64
N ALA A 117 4.31 -3.20 -1.45
CA ALA A 117 5.52 -3.24 -2.27
C ALA A 117 6.78 -3.33 -1.41
N LEU A 118 6.83 -2.60 -0.29
CA LEU A 118 7.94 -2.68 0.65
C LEU A 118 8.14 -4.10 1.17
N VAL A 119 7.04 -4.74 1.57
CA VAL A 119 7.09 -6.10 2.11
C VAL A 119 7.52 -7.10 1.04
N PHE A 120 6.95 -6.98 -0.15
CA PHE A 120 7.32 -7.88 -1.25
C PHE A 120 8.80 -7.77 -1.58
N ARG A 121 9.33 -6.56 -1.63
CA ARG A 121 10.75 -6.35 -1.92
C ARG A 121 11.64 -6.85 -0.80
N TYR A 122 11.23 -6.63 0.45
CA TYR A 122 11.98 -7.11 1.60
C TYR A 122 12.18 -8.63 1.54
N PHE A 123 11.11 -9.37 1.34
CA PHE A 123 11.20 -10.82 1.30
C PHE A 123 11.88 -11.34 0.04
N ALA A 124 11.70 -10.66 -1.09
CA ALA A 124 12.32 -11.06 -2.35
C ALA A 124 13.83 -10.88 -2.33
N SER A 125 14.31 -9.78 -1.71
CA SER A 125 15.74 -9.48 -1.68
C SER A 125 16.49 -10.25 -0.59
N GLY A 126 15.80 -10.63 0.48
CA GLY A 126 16.45 -11.22 1.64
C GLY A 126 17.45 -10.27 2.29
N ASN A 127 17.33 -8.98 2.07
CA ASN A 127 18.31 -7.98 2.46
C ASN A 127 17.65 -6.81 3.17
N SER A 128 17.95 -6.67 4.47
CA SER A 128 17.37 -5.58 5.27
C SER A 128 17.86 -4.20 4.82
N GLY A 129 19.02 -4.13 4.18
CA GLY A 129 19.51 -2.87 3.61
C GLY A 129 18.60 -2.32 2.52
N GLN A 130 18.01 -3.22 1.72
CA GLN A 130 17.10 -2.80 0.67
C GLN A 130 15.84 -2.17 1.26
N VAL A 131 15.29 -2.73 2.35
CA VAL A 131 14.09 -2.17 2.95
C VAL A 131 14.37 -0.80 3.57
N LEU A 132 15.53 -0.61 4.18
CA LEU A 132 15.91 0.69 4.72
C LEU A 132 16.03 1.73 3.60
N TYR A 133 16.63 1.35 2.48
CA TYR A 133 16.71 2.23 1.32
C TYR A 133 15.32 2.60 0.82
N ASP A 134 14.44 1.63 0.66
CA ASP A 134 13.09 1.86 0.17
C ASP A 134 12.28 2.74 1.12
N LEU A 135 12.43 2.54 2.44
CA LEU A 135 11.76 3.37 3.44
C LEU A 135 12.22 4.81 3.37
N ASN A 136 13.55 5.00 3.31
CA ASN A 136 14.13 6.34 3.24
C ASN A 136 13.75 7.04 1.93
N HIS A 137 13.74 6.29 0.83
CA HIS A 137 13.39 6.86 -0.47
C HIS A 137 11.92 7.26 -0.50
N LEU A 138 11.04 6.43 0.03
CA LEU A 138 9.61 6.73 0.08
C LEU A 138 9.34 8.00 0.90
N GLN A 139 9.96 8.08 2.07
CA GLN A 139 9.82 9.22 2.96
C GLN A 139 10.45 10.48 2.37
N GLY A 140 11.65 10.35 1.81
CA GLY A 140 12.38 11.46 1.21
C GLY A 140 11.70 12.04 -0.02
N LEU A 141 11.12 11.19 -0.84
CA LEU A 141 10.39 11.63 -2.02
C LEU A 141 9.23 12.54 -1.63
N ARG A 142 8.51 12.19 -0.57
CA ARG A 142 7.42 13.02 -0.06
C ARG A 142 7.92 14.36 0.44
N MET A 143 9.01 14.35 1.17
CA MET A 143 9.59 15.58 1.68
C MET A 143 10.00 16.53 0.56
N VAL A 144 10.62 16.00 -0.49
CA VAL A 144 10.99 16.82 -1.64
C VAL A 144 9.76 17.41 -2.32
N GLY A 145 8.72 16.58 -2.51
CA GLY A 145 7.50 17.02 -3.15
C GLY A 145 6.74 18.08 -2.34
N ASP A 146 6.72 17.92 -1.02
CA ASP A 146 5.92 18.77 -0.14
C ASP A 146 6.65 20.04 0.27
N ASN A 147 7.97 20.05 0.24
CA ASN A 147 8.76 21.10 0.87
C ASN A 147 9.82 21.69 -0.05
N ILE A 148 9.53 21.79 -1.34
CA ILE A 148 10.47 22.45 -2.26
C ILE A 148 10.77 23.86 -1.78
N GLU A 149 9.76 24.62 -1.40
CA GLU A 149 9.93 25.95 -0.86
C GLU A 149 10.61 25.94 0.51
N GLY A 150 10.21 24.97 1.35
CA GLY A 150 10.82 24.83 2.66
C GLY A 150 12.30 24.49 2.58
N LEU A 151 12.67 23.60 1.67
CA LEU A 151 14.08 23.27 1.42
C LEU A 151 14.84 24.50 0.94
N HIS A 152 14.25 25.26 0.06
CA HIS A 152 14.85 26.47 -0.46
C HIS A 152 15.13 27.46 0.66
N ASN A 153 14.18 27.65 1.56
CA ASN A 153 14.33 28.52 2.71
C ASN A 153 15.42 28.02 3.67
N THR A 154 15.51 26.71 3.82
CA THR A 154 16.50 26.10 4.70
C THR A 154 17.91 26.30 4.19
N TRP A 155 18.09 26.30 2.89
CA TRP A 155 19.41 26.46 2.27
C TRP A 155 19.88 27.90 2.21
N ASN A 156 18.99 28.83 2.40
CA ASN A 156 19.30 30.24 2.45
C ASN A 156 19.65 30.69 3.87
#